data_ba75a8ab0fc33286802703a4d34cfb00
#
_entry.id   ba75a8ab0fc33286802703a4d34cfb00
#
_cell.length_a   1.000
_cell.length_b   1.000
_cell.length_c   1.000
_cell.angle_alpha   90.00
_cell.angle_beta   90.00
_cell.angle_gamma   90.00
#
_symmetry.space_group_name_H-M   'P 1'
#
loop_
_entity.id
_entity.type
_entity.pdbx_description
1 polymer ?
#
loop_
_entity_poly.entity_id
_entity_poly.type
_entity_poly.pdbx_seq_one_letter_code
_entity_poly.pdbx_strand_id
1 'polypeptide(L)'
;MKTVIVFGATGNLGAYIALHLKEKGCNVIAVGRRKDDNGFFASKGMKYLSVDITNFEDFKWLPQDEVDCVAHFAGELPSRYSFHASDLVQSITIGTLNVLEYMRSCGCKKIVFPQTPSDMCQYHNNGSVIPVDAPRHFPLTGDHSIYTIAKNAAVDLIEHYHAEYGFGRFILRFFTIYQYHPNAYHYRDFQFHLMPYRMLMDRASKSLPIEVWGNCKKAKEMVYIKDFVRVVEKCVSSPLEGGMYNVGNGWQVSLEEQIKGIIEVFSPKDNPSEIIYCPEKSDPLENAFDVSKTFSELDYKPEFSYIDQLRDFKKEMEEEPMAQLWGVKTDYPKNCKNK
;
A
#
# COMPACT_ATOMS: atom_id res chain seq x y z
N MET A 1 24.55 3.26 -10.43
CA MET A 1 23.16 3.76 -10.22
C MET A 1 22.23 2.63 -10.62
N LYS A 2 21.29 2.20 -9.75
CA LYS A 2 20.37 1.10 -10.08
C LYS A 2 19.22 1.60 -10.95
N THR A 3 18.87 0.85 -11.99
CA THR A 3 17.66 1.06 -12.78
C THR A 3 16.51 0.26 -12.20
N VAL A 4 15.44 0.94 -11.78
CA VAL A 4 14.26 0.33 -11.15
C VAL A 4 13.01 0.66 -11.95
N ILE A 5 12.28 -0.38 -12.38
CA ILE A 5 10.95 -0.21 -12.97
C ILE A 5 9.91 -0.30 -11.85
N VAL A 6 9.05 0.72 -11.74
CA VAL A 6 7.94 0.74 -10.78
C VAL A 6 6.63 0.56 -11.54
N PHE A 7 6.10 -0.66 -11.56
CA PHE A 7 4.76 -0.94 -12.07
C PHE A 7 3.70 -0.48 -11.07
N GLY A 8 2.66 0.18 -11.56
CA GLY A 8 1.64 0.79 -10.72
C GLY A 8 2.03 2.18 -10.19
N ALA A 9 3.00 2.84 -10.81
CA ALA A 9 3.53 4.13 -10.40
C ALA A 9 2.47 5.24 -10.33
N THR A 10 1.37 5.15 -11.06
CA THR A 10 0.25 6.11 -10.96
C THR A 10 -0.73 5.82 -9.82
N GLY A 11 -0.53 4.71 -9.10
CA GLY A 11 -1.34 4.31 -7.96
C GLY A 11 -0.83 4.90 -6.63
N ASN A 12 -1.60 4.63 -5.56
CA ASN A 12 -1.35 5.19 -4.23
C ASN A 12 0.07 4.89 -3.70
N LEU A 13 0.47 3.63 -3.65
CA LEU A 13 1.81 3.25 -3.15
C LEU A 13 2.90 3.52 -4.19
N GLY A 14 2.61 3.21 -5.47
CA GLY A 14 3.59 3.27 -6.54
C GLY A 14 4.16 4.68 -6.78
N ALA A 15 3.34 5.72 -6.63
CA ALA A 15 3.81 7.09 -6.79
C ALA A 15 4.82 7.50 -5.71
N TYR A 16 4.53 7.19 -4.44
CA TYR A 16 5.46 7.43 -3.33
C TYR A 16 6.74 6.61 -3.49
N ILE A 17 6.63 5.34 -3.91
CA ILE A 17 7.80 4.48 -4.16
C ILE A 17 8.67 5.06 -5.26
N ALA A 18 8.08 5.48 -6.39
CA ALA A 18 8.82 6.05 -7.50
C ALA A 18 9.57 7.34 -7.10
N LEU A 19 8.90 8.24 -6.39
CA LEU A 19 9.50 9.48 -5.90
C LEU A 19 10.64 9.20 -4.91
N HIS A 20 10.43 8.33 -3.94
CA HIS A 20 11.44 8.00 -2.94
C HIS A 20 12.67 7.35 -3.56
N LEU A 21 12.51 6.36 -4.44
CA LEU A 21 13.63 5.72 -5.12
C LEU A 21 14.40 6.69 -6.00
N LYS A 22 13.71 7.64 -6.65
CA LYS A 22 14.35 8.72 -7.42
C LYS A 22 15.18 9.62 -6.52
N GLU A 23 14.65 10.05 -5.38
CA GLU A 23 15.35 10.85 -4.38
C GLU A 23 16.60 10.13 -3.85
N LYS A 24 16.55 8.80 -3.70
CA LYS A 24 17.68 7.95 -3.30
C LYS A 24 18.68 7.65 -4.44
N GLY A 25 18.54 8.32 -5.56
CA GLY A 25 19.50 8.26 -6.67
C GLY A 25 19.33 7.08 -7.62
N CYS A 26 18.18 6.38 -7.60
CA CYS A 26 17.88 5.38 -8.61
C CYS A 26 17.49 6.02 -9.95
N ASN A 27 17.80 5.34 -11.06
CA ASN A 27 17.18 5.59 -12.34
C ASN A 27 15.81 4.92 -12.36
N VAL A 28 14.75 5.71 -12.12
CA VAL A 28 13.37 5.17 -12.00
C VAL A 28 12.63 5.31 -13.31
N ILE A 29 12.04 4.21 -13.77
CA ILE A 29 11.09 4.16 -14.87
C ILE A 29 9.71 3.91 -14.26
N ALA A 30 8.87 4.94 -14.30
CA ALA A 30 7.51 4.88 -13.80
C ALA A 30 6.59 4.22 -14.85
N VAL A 31 5.85 3.19 -14.45
CA VAL A 31 4.98 2.43 -15.36
C VAL A 31 3.57 2.36 -14.80
N GLY A 32 2.58 2.65 -15.63
CA GLY A 32 1.17 2.56 -15.27
C GLY A 32 0.28 2.32 -16.47
N ARG A 33 -0.99 1.94 -16.25
CA ARG A 33 -1.98 1.70 -17.30
C ARG A 33 -2.52 2.97 -17.96
N ARG A 34 -2.42 4.11 -17.25
CA ARG A 34 -2.88 5.40 -17.80
C ARG A 34 -2.07 5.76 -19.03
N LYS A 35 -2.72 6.29 -20.07
CA LYS A 35 -2.02 6.73 -21.28
C LYS A 35 -1.17 7.96 -21.03
N ASP A 36 -1.55 8.80 -20.06
CA ASP A 36 -0.88 10.02 -19.68
C ASP A 36 -0.81 10.16 -18.15
N ASP A 37 0.32 10.65 -17.66
CA ASP A 37 0.57 10.98 -16.25
C ASP A 37 0.50 12.51 -16.00
N ASN A 38 -0.04 13.28 -16.95
CA ASN A 38 -0.07 14.75 -16.98
C ASN A 38 1.32 15.38 -16.85
N GLY A 39 2.38 14.69 -17.32
CA GLY A 39 3.76 15.15 -17.23
C GLY A 39 4.35 15.12 -15.82
N PHE A 40 3.68 14.48 -14.86
CA PHE A 40 4.10 14.45 -13.46
C PHE A 40 5.48 13.82 -13.29
N PHE A 41 5.71 12.61 -13.82
CA PHE A 41 7.00 11.94 -13.64
C PHE A 41 8.12 12.65 -14.39
N ALA A 42 7.81 13.21 -15.57
CA ALA A 42 8.78 14.03 -16.32
C ALA A 42 9.23 15.27 -15.53
N SER A 43 8.31 15.94 -14.82
CA SER A 43 8.63 17.08 -13.94
C SER A 43 9.56 16.72 -12.77
N LYS A 44 9.61 15.44 -12.41
CA LYS A 44 10.48 14.86 -11.37
C LYS A 44 11.75 14.20 -11.95
N GLY A 45 12.02 14.38 -13.24
CA GLY A 45 13.18 13.79 -13.91
C GLY A 45 13.13 12.27 -14.04
N MET A 46 11.93 11.71 -14.20
CA MET A 46 11.67 10.29 -14.43
C MET A 46 10.98 10.07 -15.76
N LYS A 47 11.24 8.94 -16.41
CA LYS A 47 10.50 8.49 -17.59
C LYS A 47 9.21 7.81 -17.15
N TYR A 48 8.09 8.16 -17.81
CA TYR A 48 6.82 7.44 -17.68
C TYR A 48 6.56 6.61 -18.94
N LEU A 49 6.05 5.39 -18.75
CA LEU A 49 5.63 4.51 -19.83
C LEU A 49 4.23 3.97 -19.54
N SER A 50 3.35 4.05 -20.54
CA SER A 50 2.02 3.46 -20.47
C SER A 50 2.10 2.00 -20.88
N VAL A 51 1.87 1.09 -19.93
CA VAL A 51 1.86 -0.35 -20.13
C VAL A 51 0.69 -0.95 -19.35
N ASP A 52 -0.16 -1.70 -20.03
CA ASP A 52 -1.14 -2.56 -19.39
C ASP A 52 -0.50 -3.93 -19.14
N ILE A 53 -0.31 -4.29 -17.87
CA ILE A 53 0.33 -5.55 -17.50
C ILE A 53 -0.48 -6.79 -17.92
N THR A 54 -1.77 -6.63 -18.26
CA THR A 54 -2.61 -7.70 -18.77
C THR A 54 -2.42 -7.96 -20.27
N ASN A 55 -1.77 -7.01 -20.97
CA ASN A 55 -1.43 -7.12 -22.39
C ASN A 55 0.09 -7.28 -22.56
N PHE A 56 0.54 -8.51 -22.84
CA PHE A 56 1.98 -8.79 -22.99
C PHE A 56 2.65 -8.00 -24.11
N GLU A 57 1.92 -7.62 -25.15
CA GLU A 57 2.45 -6.82 -26.26
C GLU A 57 2.92 -5.42 -25.84
N ASP A 58 2.39 -4.87 -24.76
CA ASP A 58 2.80 -3.56 -24.29
C ASP A 58 4.21 -3.56 -23.70
N PHE A 59 4.71 -4.73 -23.27
CA PHE A 59 6.05 -4.85 -22.68
C PHE A 59 7.20 -4.56 -23.63
N LYS A 60 6.96 -4.55 -24.94
CA LYS A 60 7.95 -4.12 -25.94
C LYS A 60 8.40 -2.66 -25.78
N TRP A 61 7.63 -1.83 -25.09
CA TRP A 61 7.97 -0.43 -24.81
C TRP A 61 8.92 -0.25 -23.63
N LEU A 62 9.10 -1.29 -22.83
CA LEU A 62 10.00 -1.31 -21.67
C LEU A 62 11.45 -1.53 -22.12
N PRO A 63 12.46 -1.11 -21.31
CA PRO A 63 13.86 -1.47 -21.55
C PRO A 63 14.04 -2.99 -21.68
N GLN A 64 14.84 -3.42 -22.64
CA GLN A 64 15.08 -4.84 -22.89
C GLN A 64 16.35 -5.36 -22.19
N ASP A 65 17.07 -4.49 -21.49
CA ASP A 65 18.29 -4.76 -20.74
C ASP A 65 18.50 -3.71 -19.64
N GLU A 66 19.58 -3.87 -18.85
CA GLU A 66 20.03 -2.92 -17.82
C GLU A 66 18.97 -2.59 -16.73
N VAL A 67 18.07 -3.52 -16.45
CA VAL A 67 17.09 -3.40 -15.36
C VAL A 67 17.58 -4.19 -14.14
N ASP A 68 17.83 -3.48 -13.04
CA ASP A 68 18.33 -4.11 -11.80
C ASP A 68 17.23 -4.69 -10.92
N CYS A 69 16.03 -4.04 -10.92
CA CYS A 69 14.94 -4.43 -10.04
C CYS A 69 13.59 -4.00 -10.59
N VAL A 70 12.57 -4.81 -10.36
CA VAL A 70 11.17 -4.47 -10.60
C VAL A 70 10.44 -4.34 -9.27
N ALA A 71 9.87 -3.15 -9.01
CA ALA A 71 8.91 -2.91 -7.92
C ALA A 71 7.49 -3.04 -8.50
N HIS A 72 6.87 -4.22 -8.31
CA HIS A 72 5.60 -4.56 -8.94
C HIS A 72 4.43 -4.30 -8.01
N PHE A 73 3.88 -3.07 -8.04
CA PHE A 73 2.75 -2.60 -7.25
C PHE A 73 1.48 -2.37 -8.10
N ALA A 74 1.46 -2.85 -9.34
CA ALA A 74 0.27 -2.84 -10.17
C ALA A 74 -0.68 -3.99 -9.83
N GLY A 75 -1.97 -3.76 -9.94
CA GLY A 75 -3.06 -4.72 -9.72
C GLY A 75 -4.33 -4.02 -9.26
N GLU A 76 -5.47 -4.61 -9.58
CA GLU A 76 -6.77 -4.10 -9.11
C GLU A 76 -6.96 -4.37 -7.62
N LEU A 77 -7.74 -3.49 -6.96
CA LEU A 77 -8.12 -3.62 -5.56
C LEU A 77 -9.61 -3.90 -5.44
N PRO A 78 -10.04 -4.83 -4.57
CA PRO A 78 -11.45 -5.22 -4.44
C PRO A 78 -12.37 -4.09 -3.97
N SER A 79 -11.80 -3.07 -3.31
CA SER A 79 -12.56 -1.97 -2.71
C SER A 79 -12.72 -0.73 -3.61
N ARG A 80 -12.34 -0.78 -4.89
CA ARG A 80 -12.31 0.43 -5.70
C ARG A 80 -13.55 0.71 -6.55
N TYR A 81 -14.34 -0.25 -6.91
CA TYR A 81 -15.58 -0.13 -7.72
C TYR A 81 -16.23 -1.50 -7.78
N SER A 82 -17.35 -1.65 -8.50
CA SER A 82 -17.80 -2.98 -8.90
C SER A 82 -16.67 -3.67 -9.67
N PHE A 83 -16.15 -4.78 -9.17
CA PHE A 83 -15.14 -5.56 -9.86
C PHE A 83 -15.73 -6.89 -10.33
N HIS A 84 -15.22 -7.38 -11.45
CA HIS A 84 -15.42 -8.77 -11.82
C HIS A 84 -14.25 -9.61 -11.30
N ALA A 85 -14.53 -10.84 -10.87
CA ALA A 85 -13.50 -11.75 -10.40
C ALA A 85 -12.38 -11.94 -11.44
N SER A 86 -12.74 -11.93 -12.74
CA SER A 86 -11.81 -11.97 -13.86
C SER A 86 -10.78 -10.83 -13.83
N ASP A 87 -11.19 -9.62 -13.47
CA ASP A 87 -10.31 -8.44 -13.49
C ASP A 87 -9.21 -8.56 -12.44
N LEU A 88 -9.55 -9.12 -11.27
CA LEU A 88 -8.57 -9.40 -10.22
C LEU A 88 -7.57 -10.48 -10.66
N VAL A 89 -8.06 -11.57 -11.23
CA VAL A 89 -7.19 -12.67 -11.73
C VAL A 89 -6.31 -12.17 -12.88
N GLN A 90 -6.89 -11.45 -13.85
CA GLN A 90 -6.13 -10.91 -14.98
C GLN A 90 -5.06 -9.93 -14.54
N SER A 91 -5.41 -8.94 -13.71
CA SER A 91 -4.44 -7.90 -13.32
C SER A 91 -3.42 -8.39 -12.29
N ILE A 92 -3.80 -9.26 -11.35
CA ILE A 92 -2.92 -9.69 -10.26
C ILE A 92 -2.13 -10.94 -10.65
N THR A 93 -2.80 -11.99 -11.12
CA THR A 93 -2.13 -13.27 -11.42
C THR A 93 -1.46 -13.25 -12.79
N ILE A 94 -2.25 -13.01 -13.85
CA ILE A 94 -1.70 -13.00 -15.21
C ILE A 94 -0.78 -11.80 -15.44
N GLY A 95 -1.15 -10.62 -14.91
CA GLY A 95 -0.27 -9.44 -14.96
C GLY A 95 1.08 -9.70 -14.27
N THR A 96 1.10 -10.41 -13.13
CA THR A 96 2.37 -10.79 -12.48
C THR A 96 3.15 -11.79 -13.33
N LEU A 97 2.49 -12.78 -13.94
CA LEU A 97 3.17 -13.72 -14.86
C LEU A 97 3.83 -12.96 -16.02
N ASN A 98 3.12 -12.03 -16.65
CA ASN A 98 3.66 -11.20 -17.73
C ASN A 98 4.88 -10.37 -17.29
N VAL A 99 4.83 -9.81 -16.07
CA VAL A 99 5.97 -9.09 -15.49
C VAL A 99 7.17 -10.03 -15.27
N LEU A 100 6.95 -11.23 -14.77
CA LEU A 100 8.01 -12.23 -14.55
C LEU A 100 8.64 -12.70 -15.87
N GLU A 101 7.83 -12.93 -16.92
CA GLU A 101 8.34 -13.29 -18.26
C GLU A 101 9.14 -12.14 -18.87
N TYR A 102 8.68 -10.90 -18.72
CA TYR A 102 9.45 -9.72 -19.11
C TYR A 102 10.79 -9.67 -18.36
N MET A 103 10.78 -9.83 -17.05
CA MET A 103 12.02 -9.84 -16.24
C MET A 103 12.99 -10.91 -16.71
N ARG A 104 12.48 -12.11 -17.03
CA ARG A 104 13.28 -13.20 -17.57
C ARG A 104 13.91 -12.82 -18.92
N SER A 105 13.16 -12.17 -19.81
CA SER A 105 13.62 -11.79 -21.14
C SER A 105 14.66 -10.66 -21.12
N CYS A 106 14.51 -9.67 -20.22
CA CYS A 106 15.46 -8.55 -20.10
C CYS A 106 16.62 -8.81 -19.12
N GLY A 107 16.68 -10.00 -18.50
CA GLY A 107 17.74 -10.39 -17.57
C GLY A 107 17.63 -9.80 -16.16
N CYS A 108 16.54 -9.09 -15.85
CA CYS A 108 16.24 -8.59 -14.49
C CYS A 108 15.92 -9.76 -13.55
N LYS A 109 16.59 -9.83 -12.40
CA LYS A 109 16.44 -10.97 -11.47
C LYS A 109 15.97 -10.57 -10.06
N LYS A 110 15.43 -9.38 -9.87
CA LYS A 110 14.95 -8.96 -8.55
C LYS A 110 13.56 -8.35 -8.64
N ILE A 111 12.63 -8.85 -7.81
CA ILE A 111 11.28 -8.34 -7.69
C ILE A 111 10.94 -7.96 -6.26
N VAL A 112 10.22 -6.82 -6.09
CA VAL A 112 9.54 -6.45 -4.85
C VAL A 112 8.04 -6.47 -5.11
N PHE A 113 7.29 -7.24 -4.32
CA PHE A 113 5.87 -7.49 -4.55
C PHE A 113 5.03 -7.33 -3.27
N PRO A 114 3.88 -6.62 -3.31
CA PRO A 114 2.98 -6.45 -2.18
C PRO A 114 2.06 -7.66 -2.01
N GLN A 115 2.08 -8.29 -0.84
CA GLN A 115 1.14 -9.34 -0.45
C GLN A 115 0.04 -8.75 0.44
N THR A 116 -1.16 -9.32 0.37
CA THR A 116 -2.29 -8.96 1.24
C THR A 116 -2.21 -9.66 2.60
N PRO A 117 -2.58 -8.99 3.71
CA PRO A 117 -2.72 -9.67 5.01
C PRO A 117 -3.97 -10.57 5.06
N SER A 118 -4.85 -10.48 4.06
CA SER A 118 -6.06 -11.29 3.99
C SER A 118 -5.78 -12.78 3.83
N ASP A 119 -4.58 -13.17 3.38
CA ASP A 119 -4.14 -14.57 3.32
C ASP A 119 -4.03 -15.23 4.69
N MET A 120 -4.03 -14.42 5.76
CA MET A 120 -3.92 -14.82 7.16
C MET A 120 -5.06 -14.27 8.02
N CYS A 121 -6.18 -13.88 7.42
CA CYS A 121 -7.24 -13.14 8.14
C CYS A 121 -7.86 -13.91 9.31
N GLN A 122 -7.75 -15.23 9.37
CA GLN A 122 -8.22 -16.02 10.51
C GLN A 122 -7.33 -15.90 11.75
N TYR A 123 -6.13 -15.35 11.62
CA TYR A 123 -5.29 -15.00 12.77
C TYR A 123 -5.53 -13.59 13.29
N HIS A 124 -6.34 -12.79 12.58
CA HIS A 124 -6.64 -11.42 13.00
C HIS A 124 -7.56 -11.39 14.23
N ASN A 125 -7.49 -10.31 14.98
CA ASN A 125 -8.36 -10.03 16.13
C ASN A 125 -8.33 -11.06 17.26
N ASN A 126 -7.26 -11.84 17.39
CA ASN A 126 -7.10 -12.83 18.46
C ASN A 126 -6.08 -12.40 19.53
N GLY A 127 -5.57 -11.16 19.46
CA GLY A 127 -4.57 -10.62 20.40
C GLY A 127 -3.15 -11.15 20.19
N SER A 128 -2.93 -12.00 19.18
CA SER A 128 -1.61 -12.58 18.92
C SER A 128 -0.85 -11.80 17.85
N VAL A 129 0.47 -11.76 17.98
CA VAL A 129 1.37 -11.26 16.94
C VAL A 129 1.53 -12.35 15.88
N ILE A 130 1.26 -12.03 14.62
CA ILE A 130 1.24 -13.00 13.51
C ILE A 130 2.65 -13.18 12.95
N PRO A 131 3.26 -14.38 13.05
CA PRO A 131 4.59 -14.63 12.51
C PRO A 131 4.62 -14.64 10.97
N VAL A 132 5.79 -14.38 10.38
CA VAL A 132 5.95 -14.29 8.94
C VAL A 132 5.69 -15.61 8.21
N ASP A 133 6.00 -16.73 8.86
CA ASP A 133 5.88 -18.10 8.37
C ASP A 133 4.54 -18.76 8.74
N ALA A 134 3.60 -18.03 9.37
CA ALA A 134 2.28 -18.59 9.65
C ALA A 134 1.61 -19.09 8.36
N PRO A 135 0.99 -20.29 8.40
CA PRO A 135 0.30 -20.84 7.23
C PRO A 135 -0.82 -19.94 6.73
N ARG A 136 -0.99 -19.90 5.41
CA ARG A 136 -2.16 -19.22 4.81
C ARG A 136 -3.45 -19.79 5.39
N HIS A 137 -4.30 -18.92 5.93
CA HIS A 137 -5.56 -19.33 6.53
C HIS A 137 -6.62 -18.23 6.34
N PHE A 138 -7.48 -18.41 5.34
CA PHE A 138 -8.51 -17.46 4.95
C PHE A 138 -9.75 -18.17 4.41
N PRO A 139 -10.96 -17.57 4.51
CA PRO A 139 -12.18 -18.15 3.99
C PRO A 139 -12.19 -18.10 2.45
N LEU A 140 -12.81 -19.11 1.82
CA LEU A 140 -13.03 -19.13 0.36
C LEU A 140 -14.32 -18.39 -0.06
N THR A 141 -14.96 -17.69 0.88
CA THR A 141 -16.19 -16.93 0.65
C THR A 141 -15.99 -15.47 1.09
N GLY A 142 -16.78 -14.57 0.53
CA GLY A 142 -16.72 -13.14 0.80
C GLY A 142 -16.02 -12.35 -0.31
N ASP A 143 -16.12 -11.04 -0.23
CA ASP A 143 -15.69 -10.11 -1.28
C ASP A 143 -14.15 -10.04 -1.47
N HIS A 144 -13.38 -10.40 -0.44
CA HIS A 144 -11.91 -10.43 -0.51
C HIS A 144 -11.31 -11.78 -0.88
N SER A 145 -12.12 -12.84 -0.98
CA SER A 145 -11.60 -14.19 -1.20
C SER A 145 -10.91 -14.35 -2.55
N ILE A 146 -11.55 -13.89 -3.63
CA ILE A 146 -10.94 -13.98 -4.97
C ILE A 146 -9.68 -13.11 -5.09
N TYR A 147 -9.66 -11.95 -4.44
CA TYR A 147 -8.45 -11.11 -4.35
C TYR A 147 -7.32 -11.84 -3.64
N THR A 148 -7.62 -12.48 -2.51
CA THR A 148 -6.63 -13.26 -1.74
C THR A 148 -6.12 -14.45 -2.53
N ILE A 149 -6.99 -15.17 -3.26
CA ILE A 149 -6.62 -16.27 -4.16
C ILE A 149 -5.68 -15.75 -5.24
N ALA A 150 -6.02 -14.66 -5.92
CA ALA A 150 -5.19 -14.09 -6.98
C ALA A 150 -3.81 -13.63 -6.47
N LYS A 151 -3.76 -13.00 -5.28
CA LYS A 151 -2.50 -12.61 -4.64
C LYS A 151 -1.63 -13.81 -4.26
N ASN A 152 -2.23 -14.86 -3.72
CA ASN A 152 -1.50 -16.09 -3.39
C ASN A 152 -0.97 -16.78 -4.65
N ALA A 153 -1.75 -16.86 -5.72
CA ALA A 153 -1.29 -17.39 -6.99
C ALA A 153 -0.12 -16.60 -7.58
N ALA A 154 -0.15 -15.26 -7.48
CA ALA A 154 0.96 -14.41 -7.90
C ALA A 154 2.23 -14.67 -7.07
N VAL A 155 2.09 -14.85 -5.74
CA VAL A 155 3.23 -15.23 -4.87
C VAL A 155 3.78 -16.59 -5.26
N ASP A 156 2.94 -17.58 -5.53
CA ASP A 156 3.37 -18.92 -5.92
C ASP A 156 4.11 -18.90 -7.28
N LEU A 157 3.68 -18.07 -8.23
CA LEU A 157 4.43 -17.81 -9.47
C LEU A 157 5.80 -17.17 -9.18
N ILE A 158 5.89 -16.17 -8.32
CA ILE A 158 7.16 -15.54 -7.94
C ILE A 158 8.11 -16.56 -7.29
N GLU A 159 7.61 -17.41 -6.38
CA GLU A 159 8.41 -18.48 -5.76
C GLU A 159 8.86 -19.54 -6.79
N HIS A 160 8.04 -19.87 -7.79
CA HIS A 160 8.43 -20.71 -8.91
C HIS A 160 9.60 -20.09 -9.70
N TYR A 161 9.51 -18.78 -10.04
CA TYR A 161 10.60 -18.10 -10.76
C TYR A 161 11.86 -17.94 -9.93
N HIS A 162 11.74 -17.85 -8.61
CA HIS A 162 12.89 -17.94 -7.71
C HIS A 162 13.56 -19.32 -7.80
N ALA A 163 12.78 -20.38 -7.65
CA ALA A 163 13.31 -21.74 -7.63
C ALA A 163 13.92 -22.15 -8.98
N GLU A 164 13.28 -21.80 -10.09
CA GLU A 164 13.67 -22.25 -11.44
C GLU A 164 14.74 -21.34 -12.07
N TYR A 165 14.65 -20.01 -11.86
CA TYR A 165 15.51 -19.04 -12.55
C TYR A 165 16.41 -18.23 -11.62
N GLY A 166 16.37 -18.47 -10.32
CA GLY A 166 17.20 -17.77 -9.33
C GLY A 166 16.82 -16.31 -9.12
N PHE A 167 15.54 -15.96 -9.25
CA PHE A 167 15.08 -14.60 -9.00
C PHE A 167 15.15 -14.27 -7.50
N GLY A 168 15.75 -13.14 -7.13
CA GLY A 168 15.59 -12.55 -5.81
C GLY A 168 14.17 -11.99 -5.68
N ARG A 169 13.49 -12.32 -4.57
CA ARG A 169 12.10 -11.89 -4.36
C ARG A 169 11.93 -11.32 -2.96
N PHE A 170 11.30 -10.15 -2.87
CA PHE A 170 10.92 -9.49 -1.63
C PHE A 170 9.40 -9.34 -1.62
N ILE A 171 8.74 -10.25 -0.92
CA ILE A 171 7.27 -10.30 -0.83
C ILE A 171 6.87 -9.64 0.46
N LEU A 172 6.27 -8.44 0.37
CA LEU A 172 5.95 -7.57 1.49
C LEU A 172 4.50 -7.74 1.90
N ARG A 173 4.23 -8.34 3.06
CA ARG A 173 2.89 -8.46 3.64
C ARG A 173 2.68 -7.34 4.66
N PHE A 174 1.59 -6.59 4.51
CA PHE A 174 1.31 -5.43 5.36
C PHE A 174 -0.19 -5.20 5.52
N PHE A 175 -0.57 -4.60 6.63
CA PHE A 175 -1.91 -4.06 6.85
C PHE A 175 -2.09 -2.74 6.07
N THR A 176 -3.06 -1.92 6.46
CA THR A 176 -3.29 -0.63 5.81
C THR A 176 -2.07 0.28 5.91
N ILE A 177 -1.59 0.76 4.77
CA ILE A 177 -0.59 1.82 4.73
C ILE A 177 -1.32 3.17 4.78
N TYR A 178 -0.98 3.98 5.78
CA TYR A 178 -1.55 5.30 5.97
C TYR A 178 -0.79 6.31 5.12
N GLN A 179 -1.52 6.97 4.22
CA GLN A 179 -0.97 7.93 3.27
C GLN A 179 -2.02 8.95 2.87
N TYR A 180 -1.57 10.11 2.43
CA TYR A 180 -2.45 11.06 1.76
C TYR A 180 -2.76 10.59 0.33
N HIS A 181 -4.02 10.71 -0.04
CA HIS A 181 -4.52 10.68 -1.42
C HIS A 181 -5.76 11.58 -1.47
N PRO A 182 -5.95 12.38 -2.54
CA PRO A 182 -7.11 13.28 -2.62
C PRO A 182 -8.45 12.54 -2.58
N ASN A 183 -8.53 11.33 -3.15
CA ASN A 183 -9.70 10.47 -2.96
C ASN A 183 -9.66 9.84 -1.55
N ALA A 184 -10.53 10.34 -0.68
CA ALA A 184 -10.70 9.87 0.69
C ALA A 184 -11.76 8.76 0.82
N TYR A 185 -12.34 8.31 -0.29
CA TYR A 185 -13.45 7.36 -0.31
C TYR A 185 -13.00 5.97 -0.68
N HIS A 186 -13.70 4.97 -0.15
CA HIS A 186 -13.68 3.59 -0.61
C HIS A 186 -15.09 3.17 -1.03
N TYR A 187 -15.18 2.19 -1.92
CA TYR A 187 -16.44 1.63 -2.40
C TYR A 187 -16.74 0.35 -1.64
N ARG A 188 -17.94 0.30 -1.05
CA ARG A 188 -18.45 -0.86 -0.33
C ARG A 188 -19.97 -0.86 -0.40
N ASP A 189 -20.58 -2.03 -0.51
CA ASP A 189 -22.04 -2.19 -0.54
C ASP A 189 -22.72 -1.25 -1.56
N PHE A 190 -22.14 -1.14 -2.78
CA PHE A 190 -22.60 -0.29 -3.87
C PHE A 190 -22.62 1.22 -3.55
N GLN A 191 -21.90 1.66 -2.53
CA GLN A 191 -21.82 3.06 -2.11
C GLN A 191 -20.40 3.50 -1.84
N PHE A 192 -20.17 4.82 -1.95
CA PHE A 192 -18.92 5.44 -1.53
C PHE A 192 -19.00 5.87 -0.07
N HIS A 193 -18.06 5.37 0.71
CA HIS A 193 -17.90 5.72 2.12
C HIS A 193 -16.56 6.42 2.34
N LEU A 194 -16.51 7.41 3.21
CA LEU A 194 -15.24 7.96 3.69
C LEU A 194 -14.45 6.85 4.41
N MET A 195 -13.16 6.79 4.15
CA MET A 195 -12.27 5.92 4.92
C MET A 195 -12.36 6.30 6.41
N PRO A 196 -12.46 5.33 7.33
CA PRO A 196 -12.71 5.63 8.75
C PRO A 196 -11.76 6.68 9.36
N TYR A 197 -10.45 6.55 9.12
CA TYR A 197 -9.49 7.53 9.64
C TYR A 197 -9.66 8.93 9.02
N ARG A 198 -10.07 9.03 7.74
CA ARG A 198 -10.37 10.30 7.07
C ARG A 198 -11.64 10.94 7.62
N MET A 199 -12.63 10.13 7.98
CA MET A 199 -13.84 10.60 8.66
C MET A 199 -13.49 11.17 10.04
N LEU A 200 -12.64 10.50 10.81
CA LEU A 200 -12.20 11.01 12.12
C LEU A 200 -11.43 12.33 11.99
N MET A 201 -10.52 12.44 11.03
CA MET A 201 -9.79 13.67 10.74
C MET A 201 -10.72 14.81 10.34
N ASP A 202 -11.72 14.53 9.50
CA ASP A 202 -12.73 15.53 9.09
C ASP A 202 -13.57 16.00 10.27
N ARG A 203 -14.02 15.08 11.15
CA ARG A 203 -14.75 15.43 12.38
C ARG A 203 -13.90 16.28 13.30
N ALA A 204 -12.64 15.90 13.53
CA ALA A 204 -11.71 16.64 14.35
C ALA A 204 -11.49 18.06 13.83
N SER A 205 -11.26 18.24 12.53
CA SER A 205 -11.06 19.56 11.91
C SER A 205 -12.26 20.49 12.02
N LYS A 206 -13.45 19.94 12.27
CA LYS A 206 -14.73 20.68 12.43
C LYS A 206 -15.16 20.78 13.89
N SER A 207 -14.31 20.38 14.85
CA SER A 207 -14.66 20.33 16.27
C SER A 207 -15.93 19.51 16.59
N LEU A 208 -16.22 18.51 15.76
CA LEU A 208 -17.39 17.63 15.96
C LEU A 208 -17.01 16.51 16.96
N PRO A 209 -17.93 16.09 17.83
CA PRO A 209 -17.66 15.01 18.77
C PRO A 209 -17.21 13.72 18.06
N ILE A 210 -16.27 12.98 18.66
CA ILE A 210 -15.73 11.72 18.13
C ILE A 210 -16.07 10.58 19.10
N GLU A 211 -16.77 9.56 18.60
CA GLU A 211 -17.09 8.38 19.35
C GLU A 211 -15.93 7.39 19.37
N VAL A 212 -15.63 6.84 20.54
CA VAL A 212 -14.68 5.77 20.81
C VAL A 212 -15.46 4.51 21.10
N TRP A 213 -15.42 3.53 20.19
CA TRP A 213 -16.27 2.34 20.23
C TRP A 213 -15.60 1.16 20.95
N GLY A 214 -16.37 0.40 21.71
CA GLY A 214 -15.98 -0.84 22.33
C GLY A 214 -14.80 -0.71 23.29
N ASN A 215 -13.94 -1.73 23.33
CA ASN A 215 -12.72 -1.69 24.11
C ASN A 215 -11.65 -0.81 23.45
N CYS A 216 -11.60 0.45 23.88
CA CYS A 216 -10.69 1.45 23.32
C CYS A 216 -9.18 1.16 23.55
N LYS A 217 -8.83 0.20 24.38
CA LYS A 217 -7.43 -0.24 24.63
C LYS A 217 -6.93 -1.23 23.58
N LYS A 218 -7.80 -1.82 22.79
CA LYS A 218 -7.39 -2.63 21.64
C LYS A 218 -6.59 -1.79 20.66
N ALA A 219 -5.48 -2.35 20.21
CA ALA A 219 -4.45 -1.63 19.45
C ALA A 219 -4.15 -2.34 18.12
N LYS A 220 -3.66 -1.57 17.16
CA LYS A 220 -3.21 -2.09 15.86
C LYS A 220 -1.96 -1.35 15.39
N GLU A 221 -1.25 -1.95 14.44
CA GLU A 221 -0.16 -1.28 13.76
C GLU A 221 -0.66 -0.18 12.81
N MET A 222 0.10 0.93 12.75
CA MET A 222 -0.20 2.11 11.94
C MET A 222 1.00 2.44 11.05
N VAL A 223 1.14 1.70 9.94
CA VAL A 223 2.30 1.86 9.04
C VAL A 223 2.13 3.09 8.16
N TYR A 224 3.08 4.01 8.22
CA TYR A 224 3.08 5.22 7.41
C TYR A 224 3.79 5.02 6.07
N ILE A 225 3.29 5.69 5.04
CA ILE A 225 3.83 5.53 3.68
C ILE A 225 5.32 5.85 3.59
N LYS A 226 5.81 6.89 4.29
CA LYS A 226 7.23 7.28 4.24
C LYS A 226 8.15 6.27 4.93
N ASP A 227 7.65 5.53 5.90
CA ASP A 227 8.34 4.37 6.45
C ASP A 227 8.26 3.16 5.49
N PHE A 228 7.11 2.93 4.88
CA PHE A 228 6.93 1.82 3.93
C PHE A 228 7.85 1.92 2.71
N VAL A 229 7.99 3.11 2.11
CA VAL A 229 8.86 3.28 0.93
C VAL A 229 10.33 3.05 1.26
N ARG A 230 10.76 3.27 2.51
CA ARG A 230 12.11 2.93 2.99
C ARG A 230 12.33 1.42 3.06
N VAL A 231 11.30 0.64 3.43
CA VAL A 231 11.38 -0.83 3.32
C VAL A 231 11.58 -1.25 1.86
N VAL A 232 10.84 -0.66 0.92
CA VAL A 232 11.01 -0.94 -0.51
C VAL A 232 12.42 -0.57 -0.99
N GLU A 233 12.96 0.57 -0.59
CA GLU A 233 14.35 0.97 -0.87
C GLU A 233 15.36 -0.06 -0.36
N LYS A 234 15.19 -0.52 0.88
CA LYS A 234 16.04 -1.56 1.46
C LYS A 234 15.97 -2.87 0.66
N CYS A 235 14.78 -3.28 0.20
CA CYS A 235 14.61 -4.43 -0.69
C CYS A 235 15.37 -4.26 -2.02
N VAL A 236 15.23 -3.09 -2.66
CA VAL A 236 15.93 -2.76 -3.92
C VAL A 236 17.45 -2.83 -3.74
N SER A 237 17.97 -2.33 -2.62
CA SER A 237 19.41 -2.27 -2.34
C SER A 237 20.00 -3.55 -1.75
N SER A 238 19.20 -4.40 -1.13
CA SER A 238 19.62 -5.62 -0.45
C SER A 238 20.39 -6.58 -1.38
N PRO A 239 21.47 -7.21 -0.92
CA PRO A 239 22.14 -8.30 -1.62
C PRO A 239 21.47 -9.67 -1.41
N LEU A 240 20.49 -9.76 -0.52
CA LEU A 240 19.81 -11.02 -0.17
C LEU A 240 18.93 -11.50 -1.33
N GLU A 241 18.66 -12.80 -1.35
CA GLU A 241 17.66 -13.41 -2.22
C GLU A 241 16.22 -13.06 -1.80
N GLY A 242 16.07 -12.60 -0.56
CA GLY A 242 14.79 -12.16 0.00
C GLY A 242 13.91 -13.28 0.53
N GLY A 243 12.62 -13.14 0.38
CA GLY A 243 11.56 -14.03 0.89
C GLY A 243 10.31 -13.25 1.26
N MET A 244 9.47 -13.86 2.10
CA MET A 244 8.33 -13.18 2.70
C MET A 244 8.77 -12.32 3.89
N TYR A 245 8.24 -11.09 3.96
CA TYR A 245 8.48 -10.12 5.03
C TYR A 245 7.16 -9.53 5.50
N ASN A 246 6.91 -9.57 6.79
CA ASN A 246 5.85 -8.80 7.42
C ASN A 246 6.34 -7.36 7.61
N VAL A 247 5.63 -6.39 7.07
CA VAL A 247 5.97 -4.97 7.20
C VAL A 247 5.05 -4.30 8.19
N GLY A 248 5.64 -3.74 9.22
CA GLY A 248 4.94 -3.05 10.31
C GLY A 248 5.91 -2.12 11.05
N ASN A 249 5.41 -1.48 12.08
CA ASN A 249 6.20 -0.55 12.90
C ASN A 249 6.88 -1.25 14.10
N GLY A 250 6.44 -2.46 14.47
CA GLY A 250 6.86 -3.13 15.69
C GLY A 250 6.26 -2.53 16.97
N TRP A 251 5.32 -1.60 16.82
CA TRP A 251 4.52 -1.03 17.90
C TRP A 251 3.07 -0.82 17.43
N GLN A 252 2.15 -0.78 18.38
CA GLN A 252 0.72 -0.64 18.13
C GLN A 252 0.20 0.64 18.74
N VAL A 253 -0.90 1.16 18.21
CA VAL A 253 -1.62 2.33 18.70
C VAL A 253 -3.05 1.92 19.05
N SER A 254 -3.45 2.11 20.30
CA SER A 254 -4.83 1.85 20.74
C SER A 254 -5.83 2.79 20.06
N LEU A 255 -7.09 2.39 19.98
CA LEU A 255 -8.13 3.25 19.40
C LEU A 255 -8.20 4.61 20.13
N GLU A 256 -8.05 4.60 21.45
CA GLU A 256 -8.05 5.83 22.25
C GLU A 256 -6.88 6.74 21.88
N GLU A 257 -5.66 6.20 21.75
CA GLU A 257 -4.48 6.95 21.33
C GLU A 257 -4.62 7.46 19.89
N GLN A 258 -5.19 6.64 18.99
CA GLN A 258 -5.46 7.06 17.61
C GLN A 258 -6.36 8.31 17.58
N ILE A 259 -7.45 8.29 18.36
CA ILE A 259 -8.40 9.41 18.39
C ILE A 259 -7.81 10.63 19.08
N LYS A 260 -7.11 10.46 20.21
CA LYS A 260 -6.41 11.56 20.88
C LYS A 260 -5.39 12.25 19.97
N GLY A 261 -4.58 11.45 19.25
CA GLY A 261 -3.61 12.00 18.31
C GLY A 261 -4.27 12.74 17.14
N ILE A 262 -5.37 12.22 16.59
CA ILE A 262 -6.14 12.91 15.54
C ILE A 262 -6.67 14.26 16.08
N ILE A 263 -7.23 14.29 17.29
CA ILE A 263 -7.71 15.53 17.90
C ILE A 263 -6.56 16.52 18.10
N GLU A 264 -5.43 16.06 18.64
CA GLU A 264 -4.24 16.91 18.86
C GLU A 264 -3.78 17.61 17.57
N VAL A 265 -3.78 16.87 16.45
CA VAL A 265 -3.20 17.38 15.19
C VAL A 265 -4.22 18.12 14.33
N PHE A 266 -5.48 17.68 14.31
CA PHE A 266 -6.48 18.18 13.37
C PHE A 266 -7.51 19.14 13.97
N SER A 267 -7.80 19.05 15.27
CA SER A 267 -8.76 19.98 15.87
C SER A 267 -8.20 21.40 16.04
N PRO A 268 -9.06 22.43 15.95
CA PRO A 268 -8.70 23.79 16.40
C PRO A 268 -8.28 23.77 17.88
N LYS A 269 -7.21 24.50 18.21
CA LYS A 269 -6.65 24.50 19.57
C LYS A 269 -7.59 25.08 20.63
N ASP A 270 -8.39 26.06 20.23
CA ASP A 270 -9.37 26.78 21.08
C ASP A 270 -10.70 26.03 21.22
N ASN A 271 -10.94 25.05 20.36
CA ASN A 271 -12.16 24.24 20.37
C ASN A 271 -11.89 22.79 19.93
N PRO A 272 -11.17 21.97 20.72
CA PRO A 272 -10.88 20.59 20.38
C PRO A 272 -12.16 19.73 20.39
N SER A 273 -12.18 18.70 19.54
CA SER A 273 -13.30 17.74 19.51
C SER A 273 -13.46 17.01 20.85
N GLU A 274 -14.69 16.89 21.30
CA GLU A 274 -15.05 16.08 22.46
C GLU A 274 -14.93 14.59 22.14
N ILE A 275 -14.49 13.78 23.11
CA ILE A 275 -14.46 12.31 23.01
C ILE A 275 -15.66 11.75 23.73
N ILE A 276 -16.45 10.92 23.01
CA ILE A 276 -17.61 10.20 23.59
C ILE A 276 -17.29 8.71 23.61
N TYR A 277 -17.19 8.12 24.80
CA TYR A 277 -16.93 6.70 24.95
C TYR A 277 -18.23 5.90 24.82
N CYS A 278 -18.24 4.90 23.93
CA CYS A 278 -19.37 4.03 23.61
C CYS A 278 -18.95 2.55 23.79
N PRO A 279 -18.75 2.08 25.03
CA PRO A 279 -18.24 0.73 25.30
C PRO A 279 -19.21 -0.39 24.88
N GLU A 280 -20.49 -0.06 24.68
CA GLU A 280 -21.53 -0.97 24.21
C GLU A 280 -21.46 -1.28 22.71
N LYS A 281 -20.67 -0.51 21.94
CA LYS A 281 -20.48 -0.73 20.51
C LYS A 281 -19.40 -1.78 20.24
N SER A 282 -19.25 -2.16 18.97
CA SER A 282 -18.30 -3.20 18.57
C SER A 282 -16.85 -2.79 18.86
N ASP A 283 -16.03 -3.77 19.22
CA ASP A 283 -14.59 -3.60 19.41
C ASP A 283 -13.87 -3.18 18.13
N PRO A 284 -12.81 -2.36 18.24
CA PRO A 284 -11.94 -2.06 17.10
C PRO A 284 -11.12 -3.29 16.69
N LEU A 285 -10.60 -3.24 15.45
CA LEU A 285 -9.67 -4.25 14.96
C LEU A 285 -8.36 -4.23 15.75
N GLU A 286 -7.84 -5.42 16.03
CA GLU A 286 -6.60 -5.65 16.75
C GLU A 286 -5.69 -6.54 15.90
N ASN A 287 -4.64 -5.96 15.32
CA ASN A 287 -3.76 -6.66 14.40
C ASN A 287 -2.31 -6.24 14.59
N ALA A 288 -1.42 -7.21 14.72
CA ALA A 288 0.01 -7.01 14.74
C ALA A 288 0.75 -8.12 14.01
N PHE A 289 1.84 -7.75 13.32
CA PHE A 289 2.79 -8.68 12.72
C PHE A 289 4.07 -8.82 13.54
N ASP A 290 4.67 -10.00 13.53
CA ASP A 290 6.07 -10.13 13.86
C ASP A 290 6.91 -9.57 12.70
N VAL A 291 7.60 -8.47 12.98
CA VAL A 291 8.42 -7.72 12.03
C VAL A 291 9.92 -7.91 12.25
N SER A 292 10.29 -8.81 13.16
CA SER A 292 11.69 -9.04 13.56
C SER A 292 12.59 -9.38 12.37
N LYS A 293 12.12 -10.22 11.45
CA LYS A 293 12.83 -10.55 10.21
C LYS A 293 13.06 -9.32 9.32
N THR A 294 12.06 -8.47 9.16
CA THR A 294 12.16 -7.23 8.37
C THR A 294 13.19 -6.29 8.97
N PHE A 295 13.19 -6.14 10.30
CA PHE A 295 14.14 -5.27 10.99
C PHE A 295 15.58 -5.78 10.89
N SER A 296 15.78 -7.09 11.09
CA SER A 296 17.12 -7.67 11.09
C SER A 296 17.74 -7.84 9.71
N GLU A 297 17.00 -8.39 8.74
CA GLU A 297 17.53 -8.68 7.40
C GLU A 297 17.61 -7.46 6.48
N LEU A 298 16.68 -6.49 6.63
CA LEU A 298 16.66 -5.29 5.81
C LEU A 298 17.32 -4.09 6.50
N ASP A 299 17.86 -4.25 7.70
CA ASP A 299 18.43 -3.16 8.50
C ASP A 299 17.51 -1.94 8.49
N TYR A 300 16.25 -2.17 8.88
CA TYR A 300 15.17 -1.19 8.83
C TYR A 300 14.63 -0.92 10.22
N LYS A 301 14.31 0.34 10.47
CA LYS A 301 13.53 0.79 11.64
C LYS A 301 12.60 1.92 11.20
N PRO A 302 11.35 1.96 11.70
CA PRO A 302 10.46 3.09 11.45
C PRO A 302 11.04 4.37 12.06
N GLU A 303 10.82 5.50 11.40
CA GLU A 303 11.29 6.82 11.84
C GLU A 303 10.15 7.71 12.35
N PHE A 304 8.92 7.44 11.91
CA PHE A 304 7.77 8.27 12.23
C PHE A 304 7.04 7.73 13.47
N SER A 305 6.96 8.52 14.53
CA SER A 305 5.98 8.27 15.60
C SER A 305 4.55 8.44 15.05
N TYR A 306 3.54 7.96 15.77
CA TYR A 306 2.15 8.13 15.32
C TYR A 306 1.77 9.61 15.16
N ILE A 307 2.21 10.48 16.04
CA ILE A 307 1.93 11.92 15.93
C ILE A 307 2.67 12.55 14.75
N ASP A 308 3.91 12.14 14.46
CA ASP A 308 4.65 12.64 13.30
C ASP A 308 3.98 12.20 11.99
N GLN A 309 3.47 10.96 11.91
CA GLN A 309 2.66 10.49 10.78
C GLN A 309 1.45 11.40 10.54
N LEU A 310 0.72 11.76 11.61
CA LEU A 310 -0.46 12.61 11.50
C LEU A 310 -0.11 14.05 11.07
N ARG A 311 0.98 14.62 11.60
CA ARG A 311 1.44 15.96 11.23
C ARG A 311 1.86 16.03 9.78
N ASP A 312 2.63 15.05 9.33
CA ASP A 312 3.08 14.99 7.94
C ASP A 312 1.92 14.70 6.98
N PHE A 313 0.98 13.83 7.39
CA PHE A 313 -0.24 13.58 6.63
C PHE A 313 -1.08 14.87 6.47
N LYS A 314 -1.22 15.67 7.54
CA LYS A 314 -1.93 16.96 7.50
C LYS A 314 -1.24 17.93 6.54
N LYS A 315 0.10 18.02 6.59
CA LYS A 315 0.88 18.82 5.66
C LYS A 315 0.63 18.41 4.20
N GLU A 316 0.65 17.12 3.89
CA GLU A 316 0.37 16.63 2.53
C GLU A 316 -1.09 16.90 2.09
N MET A 317 -2.05 16.90 3.04
CA MET A 317 -3.43 17.32 2.75
C MET A 317 -3.56 18.79 2.38
N GLU A 318 -2.70 19.64 2.92
CA GLU A 318 -2.68 21.09 2.67
C GLU A 318 -1.91 21.44 1.39
N GLU A 319 -0.80 20.74 1.13
CA GLU A 319 0.10 21.00 0.00
C GLU A 319 -0.31 20.28 -1.29
N GLU A 320 -1.07 19.18 -1.20
CA GLU A 320 -1.48 18.31 -2.32
C GLU A 320 -0.33 18.01 -3.31
N PRO A 321 0.80 17.42 -2.85
CA PRO A 321 2.06 17.35 -3.62
C PRO A 321 1.95 16.52 -4.91
N MET A 322 0.90 15.71 -5.04
CA MET A 322 0.65 14.88 -6.22
C MET A 322 -0.59 15.31 -7.01
N ALA A 323 -1.03 16.59 -6.86
CA ALA A 323 -2.22 17.11 -7.54
C ALA A 323 -2.14 16.96 -9.06
N GLN A 324 -0.96 17.16 -9.66
CA GLN A 324 -0.76 16.97 -11.10
C GLN A 324 -1.06 15.53 -11.56
N LEU A 325 -0.73 14.53 -10.72
CA LEU A 325 -0.95 13.11 -11.04
C LEU A 325 -2.37 12.64 -10.70
N TRP A 326 -2.91 13.07 -9.57
CA TRP A 326 -4.15 12.52 -9.01
C TRP A 326 -5.35 13.46 -9.07
N GLY A 327 -5.14 14.75 -9.37
CA GLY A 327 -6.11 15.81 -9.14
C GLY A 327 -6.09 16.28 -7.68
N VAL A 328 -7.03 17.15 -7.36
CA VAL A 328 -7.17 17.77 -6.03
C VAL A 328 -8.36 17.19 -5.26
N LYS A 329 -8.40 17.41 -3.95
CA LYS A 329 -9.45 16.91 -3.05
C LYS A 329 -10.87 17.26 -3.52
N THR A 330 -11.06 18.44 -4.11
CA THR A 330 -12.37 18.89 -4.60
C THR A 330 -12.88 18.14 -5.83
N ASP A 331 -12.01 17.38 -6.52
CA ASP A 331 -12.39 16.52 -7.64
C ASP A 331 -13.14 15.26 -7.18
N TYR A 332 -13.09 14.95 -5.88
CA TYR A 332 -13.72 13.78 -5.27
C TYR A 332 -14.85 14.20 -4.32
N PRO A 333 -16.00 13.52 -4.29
CA PRO A 333 -16.34 12.27 -4.97
C PRO A 333 -16.90 12.44 -6.40
N LYS A 334 -16.79 13.59 -7.05
CA LYS A 334 -17.39 13.82 -8.38
C LYS A 334 -16.93 12.77 -9.41
N ASN A 335 -15.63 12.47 -9.41
CA ASN A 335 -15.05 11.47 -10.31
C ASN A 335 -15.41 10.02 -9.94
N CYS A 336 -15.98 9.81 -8.75
CA CYS A 336 -16.40 8.48 -8.30
C CYS A 336 -17.78 8.09 -8.84
N LYS A 337 -18.56 9.03 -9.37
CA LYS A 337 -19.92 8.77 -9.88
C LYS A 337 -19.97 8.44 -11.39
N ASN A 338 -18.85 8.62 -12.10
CA ASN A 338 -18.81 8.57 -13.58
C ASN A 338 -17.87 7.52 -14.15
N LYS A 339 -17.59 6.44 -13.39
CA LYS A 339 -16.76 5.32 -13.91
C LYS A 339 -17.43 3.99 -13.67
#